data_99b49351c55ea11cc911f4b3d55cbbee
#
_entry.id   99b49351c55ea11cc911f4b3d55cbbee
#
_cell.length_a   1.000
_cell.length_b   1.000
_cell.length_c   1.000
_cell.angle_alpha   90.00
_cell.angle_beta   90.00
_cell.angle_gamma   90.00
#
_symmetry.space_group_name_H-M   'P 1'
#
loop_
_entity.id
_entity.type
_entity.pdbx_description
1 polymer ?
#
loop_
_entity_poly.entity_id
_entity_poly.type
_entity_poly.pdbx_seq_one_letter_code
_entity_poly.pdbx_strand_id
1 'polypeptide(L)'
;DKPISFEVFSDNFDEMEKQALDIASWGSNVNVKIPITNTNSESSVNLINNISGKGVSVNVTAMMTLDQVKTVLPGLSNGPGGYVSVFAGRIADAGQDPLPIMSEVVEILQNHPNVELIWASPRELYNVVQADSIGCHIITATNNILKKLPTLGKDLTQFSLETVKMFYDDATQAGYSI
;
A
#
# COMPACT_ATOMS: atom_id res chain seq x y z
N ASP A 1 20.52 -3.59 -1.54
CA ASP A 1 19.91 -2.56 -2.22
C ASP A 1 18.48 -2.86 -2.64
N LYS A 2 17.56 -2.66 -1.66
CA LYS A 2 16.13 -2.87 -1.87
C LYS A 2 15.48 -1.58 -2.36
N PRO A 3 14.39 -1.66 -3.14
CA PRO A 3 13.62 -0.48 -3.53
C PRO A 3 13.13 0.30 -2.31
N ILE A 4 13.18 1.63 -2.40
CA ILE A 4 12.65 2.54 -1.39
C ILE A 4 11.88 3.65 -2.08
N SER A 5 10.74 4.07 -1.52
CA SER A 5 9.94 5.17 -2.06
C SER A 5 9.98 6.37 -1.13
N PHE A 6 10.24 7.56 -1.71
CA PHE A 6 10.11 8.84 -1.03
C PHE A 6 9.04 9.67 -1.71
N GLU A 7 8.23 10.37 -0.92
CA GLU A 7 7.04 11.08 -1.41
C GLU A 7 7.34 12.56 -1.62
N VAL A 8 6.86 13.12 -2.75
CA VAL A 8 6.78 14.56 -2.94
C VAL A 8 5.77 15.14 -1.94
N PHE A 9 5.98 16.39 -1.50
CA PHE A 9 5.14 17.01 -0.48
C PHE A 9 4.52 18.34 -0.91
N SER A 10 4.89 18.87 -2.09
CA SER A 10 4.23 20.06 -2.65
C SER A 10 2.81 19.74 -3.11
N ASP A 11 1.95 20.74 -3.16
CA ASP A 11 0.60 20.65 -3.74
C ASP A 11 0.53 21.25 -5.17
N ASN A 12 1.59 21.90 -5.60
CA ASN A 12 1.75 22.45 -6.94
C ASN A 12 2.49 21.48 -7.85
N PHE A 13 1.97 21.18 -9.03
CA PHE A 13 2.55 20.18 -9.93
C PHE A 13 3.95 20.54 -10.45
N ASP A 14 4.24 21.81 -10.70
CA ASP A 14 5.58 22.22 -11.16
C ASP A 14 6.63 22.02 -10.04
N GLU A 15 6.25 22.26 -8.80
CA GLU A 15 7.10 22.01 -7.64
C GLU A 15 7.20 20.51 -7.34
N MET A 16 6.10 19.73 -7.49
CA MET A 16 6.14 18.27 -7.38
C MET A 16 7.11 17.67 -8.40
N GLU A 17 7.14 18.19 -9.64
CA GLU A 17 8.07 17.72 -10.68
C GLU A 17 9.52 17.94 -10.27
N LYS A 18 9.86 19.12 -9.75
CA LYS A 18 11.20 19.45 -9.27
C LYS A 18 11.62 18.51 -8.13
N GLN A 19 10.73 18.33 -7.14
CA GLN A 19 10.94 17.42 -6.02
C GLN A 19 11.09 15.98 -6.50
N ALA A 20 10.29 15.54 -7.46
CA ALA A 20 10.36 14.19 -8.01
C ALA A 20 11.71 13.91 -8.69
N LEU A 21 12.22 14.86 -9.46
CA LEU A 21 13.52 14.73 -10.12
C LEU A 21 14.68 14.77 -9.12
N ASP A 22 14.59 15.59 -8.08
CA ASP A 22 15.58 15.63 -7.01
C ASP A 22 15.60 14.29 -6.24
N ILE A 23 14.44 13.81 -5.80
CA ILE A 23 14.30 12.51 -5.11
C ILE A 23 14.84 11.37 -5.97
N ALA A 24 14.53 11.34 -7.26
CA ALA A 24 15.02 10.32 -8.17
C ALA A 24 16.56 10.29 -8.28
N SER A 25 17.22 11.41 -8.05
CA SER A 25 18.67 11.52 -8.08
C SER A 25 19.39 10.91 -6.87
N TRP A 26 18.67 10.59 -5.80
CA TRP A 26 19.26 10.11 -4.55
C TRP A 26 19.80 8.68 -4.62
N GLY A 27 19.35 7.88 -5.60
CA GLY A 27 19.86 6.53 -5.81
C GLY A 27 19.10 5.73 -6.87
N SER A 28 19.74 4.75 -7.45
CA SER A 28 19.14 3.90 -8.50
C SER A 28 18.01 2.98 -8.00
N ASN A 29 17.88 2.80 -6.69
CA ASN A 29 16.83 2.03 -6.04
C ASN A 29 15.70 2.91 -5.48
N VAL A 30 15.72 4.21 -5.77
CA VAL A 30 14.72 5.17 -5.28
C VAL A 30 13.56 5.25 -6.26
N ASN A 31 12.36 5.10 -5.74
CA ASN A 31 11.10 5.33 -6.44
C ASN A 31 10.48 6.62 -5.92
N VAL A 32 9.93 7.43 -6.81
CA VAL A 32 9.27 8.67 -6.41
C VAL A 32 7.81 8.40 -6.16
N LYS A 33 7.34 8.70 -4.95
CA LYS A 33 5.95 8.51 -4.58
C LYS A 33 5.15 9.79 -4.86
N ILE A 34 4.10 9.67 -5.65
CA ILE A 34 3.26 10.80 -6.12
C ILE A 34 1.79 10.47 -5.82
N PRO A 35 1.04 11.35 -5.12
CA PRO A 35 -0.40 11.15 -4.91
C PRO A 35 -1.17 11.27 -6.22
N ILE A 36 -2.29 10.54 -6.35
CA ILE A 36 -3.13 10.49 -7.55
C ILE A 36 -3.76 11.84 -7.91
N THR A 37 -3.94 12.71 -6.93
CA THR A 37 -4.43 14.09 -7.10
C THR A 37 -3.69 15.03 -6.14
N ASN A 38 -3.75 16.33 -6.41
CA ASN A 38 -3.45 17.36 -5.42
C ASN A 38 -4.66 17.62 -4.49
N THR A 39 -4.55 18.57 -3.55
CA THR A 39 -5.62 18.91 -2.59
C THR A 39 -6.83 19.56 -3.24
N ASN A 40 -6.69 20.12 -4.44
CA ASN A 40 -7.78 20.67 -5.25
C ASN A 40 -8.51 19.61 -6.10
N SER A 41 -8.22 18.33 -5.89
CA SER A 41 -8.74 17.21 -6.70
C SER A 41 -8.30 17.25 -8.18
N GLU A 42 -7.26 17.98 -8.53
CA GLU A 42 -6.68 17.97 -9.85
C GLU A 42 -5.81 16.73 -10.03
N SER A 43 -5.95 16.05 -11.18
CA SER A 43 -5.28 14.77 -11.45
C SER A 43 -3.78 14.93 -11.66
N SER A 44 -2.98 14.08 -11.00
CA SER A 44 -1.53 13.99 -11.17
C SER A 44 -1.09 13.17 -12.41
N VAL A 45 -2.01 12.65 -13.21
CA VAL A 45 -1.70 11.74 -14.33
C VAL A 45 -0.69 12.37 -15.31
N ASN A 46 -0.83 13.65 -15.65
CA ASN A 46 0.10 14.33 -16.57
C ASN A 46 1.51 14.42 -15.98
N LEU A 47 1.63 14.73 -14.69
CA LEU A 47 2.90 14.73 -13.97
C LEU A 47 3.51 13.33 -13.95
N ILE A 48 2.73 12.30 -13.62
CA ILE A 48 3.18 10.91 -13.59
C ILE A 48 3.71 10.47 -14.95
N ASN A 49 2.98 10.77 -16.02
CA ASN A 49 3.41 10.46 -17.40
C ASN A 49 4.73 11.15 -17.75
N ASN A 50 4.88 12.43 -17.38
CA ASN A 50 6.09 13.20 -17.64
C ASN A 50 7.30 12.64 -16.89
N ILE A 51 7.14 12.36 -15.57
CA ILE A 51 8.20 11.82 -14.73
C ILE A 51 8.60 10.40 -15.17
N SER A 52 7.63 9.54 -15.44
CA SER A 52 7.87 8.19 -15.95
C SER A 52 8.56 8.23 -17.32
N GLY A 53 8.13 9.13 -18.22
CA GLY A 53 8.75 9.35 -19.52
C GLY A 53 10.21 9.85 -19.47
N LYS A 54 10.63 10.42 -18.33
CA LYS A 54 12.03 10.77 -18.04
C LYS A 54 12.85 9.60 -17.45
N GLY A 55 12.28 8.40 -17.39
CA GLY A 55 12.97 7.21 -16.90
C GLY A 55 12.95 7.05 -15.36
N VAL A 56 12.09 7.78 -14.67
CA VAL A 56 11.95 7.69 -13.21
C VAL A 56 10.87 6.67 -12.85
N SER A 57 11.18 5.72 -11.97
CA SER A 57 10.20 4.79 -11.41
C SER A 57 9.28 5.50 -10.41
N VAL A 58 7.97 5.42 -10.65
CA VAL A 58 6.96 6.14 -9.86
C VAL A 58 6.12 5.17 -9.04
N ASN A 59 5.90 5.51 -7.77
CA ASN A 59 4.95 4.86 -6.88
C ASN A 59 3.72 5.76 -6.74
N VAL A 60 2.66 5.49 -7.52
CA VAL A 60 1.43 6.28 -7.42
C VAL A 60 0.65 5.87 -6.18
N THR A 61 0.28 6.87 -5.36
CA THR A 61 -0.30 6.63 -4.03
C THR A 61 -1.66 7.30 -3.83
N ALA A 62 -2.27 7.02 -2.68
CA ALA A 62 -3.59 7.51 -2.27
C ALA A 62 -4.75 7.04 -3.18
N MET A 63 -4.56 5.97 -3.94
CA MET A 63 -5.61 5.40 -4.78
C MET A 63 -6.56 4.50 -3.98
N MET A 64 -7.85 4.58 -4.30
CA MET A 64 -8.90 3.79 -3.66
C MET A 64 -9.90 3.21 -4.66
N THR A 65 -9.82 3.61 -5.94
CA THR A 65 -10.74 3.15 -6.97
C THR A 65 -10.00 2.53 -8.15
N LEU A 66 -10.68 1.61 -8.82
CA LEU A 66 -10.17 0.96 -10.02
C LEU A 66 -9.90 1.96 -11.16
N ASP A 67 -10.76 2.98 -11.30
CA ASP A 67 -10.59 4.01 -12.34
C ASP A 67 -9.31 4.84 -12.12
N GLN A 68 -8.97 5.15 -10.86
CA GLN A 68 -7.70 5.80 -10.54
C GLN A 68 -6.51 4.95 -10.99
N VAL A 69 -6.55 3.64 -10.77
CA VAL A 69 -5.50 2.72 -11.22
C VAL A 69 -5.42 2.71 -12.75
N LYS A 70 -6.55 2.51 -13.44
CA LYS A 70 -6.61 2.46 -14.90
C LYS A 70 -6.05 3.71 -15.57
N THR A 71 -6.25 4.89 -14.98
CA THR A 71 -5.79 6.16 -15.56
C THR A 71 -4.27 6.34 -15.54
N VAL A 72 -3.55 5.73 -14.59
CA VAL A 72 -2.08 5.89 -14.47
C VAL A 72 -1.29 4.80 -15.19
N LEU A 73 -1.89 3.65 -15.46
CA LEU A 73 -1.20 2.50 -16.06
C LEU A 73 -0.51 2.80 -17.38
N PRO A 74 -1.12 3.56 -18.35
CA PRO A 74 -0.44 3.85 -19.60
C PRO A 74 0.89 4.58 -19.42
N GLY A 75 0.94 5.54 -18.49
CA GLY A 75 2.15 6.29 -18.18
C GLY A 75 3.23 5.44 -17.52
N LEU A 76 2.85 4.63 -16.55
CA LEU A 76 3.78 3.73 -15.86
C LEU A 76 4.33 2.64 -16.78
N SER A 77 3.47 2.04 -17.60
CA SER A 77 3.85 0.92 -18.49
C SER A 77 4.77 1.34 -19.62
N ASN A 78 4.64 2.58 -20.11
CA ASN A 78 5.50 3.13 -21.17
C ASN A 78 6.86 3.64 -20.64
N GLY A 79 7.04 3.70 -19.32
CA GLY A 79 8.27 4.08 -18.67
C GLY A 79 9.04 2.88 -18.09
N PRO A 80 9.88 3.10 -17.09
CA PRO A 80 10.63 2.04 -16.42
C PRO A 80 9.74 1.10 -15.56
N GLY A 81 8.45 1.39 -15.48
CA GLY A 81 7.50 0.75 -14.59
C GLY A 81 7.36 1.49 -13.26
N GLY A 82 6.82 0.79 -12.28
CA GLY A 82 6.60 1.37 -10.94
C GLY A 82 5.55 0.64 -10.13
N TYR A 83 4.90 1.38 -9.27
CA TYR A 83 3.96 0.82 -8.31
C TYR A 83 2.63 1.55 -8.32
N VAL A 84 1.56 0.80 -8.15
CA VAL A 84 0.22 1.32 -7.84
C VAL A 84 -0.11 0.98 -6.39
N SER A 85 -0.10 1.98 -5.51
CA SER A 85 -0.42 1.82 -4.09
C SER A 85 -1.91 2.06 -3.85
N VAL A 86 -2.68 0.96 -3.76
CA VAL A 86 -4.11 1.01 -3.43
C VAL A 86 -4.29 0.90 -1.93
N PHE A 87 -5.04 1.85 -1.35
CA PHE A 87 -5.25 1.94 0.10
C PHE A 87 -6.38 1.02 0.57
N ALA A 88 -6.16 -0.28 0.42
CA ALA A 88 -7.12 -1.32 0.78
C ALA A 88 -7.64 -1.18 2.23
N GLY A 89 -6.77 -0.80 3.17
CA GLY A 89 -7.21 -0.57 4.56
C GLY A 89 -8.15 0.62 4.70
N ARG A 90 -8.02 1.69 3.89
CA ARG A 90 -8.95 2.82 3.91
C ARG A 90 -10.27 2.50 3.22
N ILE A 91 -10.25 1.64 2.21
CA ILE A 91 -11.48 1.09 1.60
C ILE A 91 -12.25 0.30 2.68
N ALA A 92 -11.54 -0.53 3.46
CA ALA A 92 -12.14 -1.27 4.57
C ALA A 92 -12.65 -0.35 5.69
N ASP A 93 -11.94 0.74 6.02
CA ASP A 93 -12.40 1.75 6.99
C ASP A 93 -13.70 2.45 6.54
N ALA A 94 -13.97 2.51 5.23
CA ALA A 94 -15.23 2.99 4.66
C ALA A 94 -16.36 1.93 4.64
N GLY A 95 -16.11 0.75 5.23
CA GLY A 95 -17.10 -0.35 5.28
C GLY A 95 -17.24 -1.13 3.98
N GLN A 96 -16.25 -1.04 3.08
CA GLN A 96 -16.26 -1.75 1.80
C GLN A 96 -15.20 -2.86 1.80
N ASP A 97 -15.53 -4.00 1.19
CA ASP A 97 -14.55 -5.07 1.00
C ASP A 97 -13.51 -4.66 -0.06
N PRO A 98 -12.22 -4.60 0.28
CA PRO A 98 -11.18 -4.25 -0.68
C PRO A 98 -10.83 -5.38 -1.66
N LEU A 99 -11.15 -6.64 -1.34
CA LEU A 99 -10.74 -7.79 -2.15
C LEU A 99 -11.18 -7.70 -3.61
N PRO A 100 -12.43 -7.33 -3.96
CA PRO A 100 -12.84 -7.24 -5.36
C PRO A 100 -11.98 -6.27 -6.17
N ILE A 101 -11.74 -5.05 -5.64
CA ILE A 101 -10.91 -4.03 -6.31
C ILE A 101 -9.47 -4.53 -6.43
N MET A 102 -8.90 -5.07 -5.37
CA MET A 102 -7.52 -5.54 -5.35
C MET A 102 -7.30 -6.69 -6.33
N SER A 103 -8.25 -7.65 -6.41
CA SER A 103 -8.21 -8.77 -7.35
C SER A 103 -8.29 -8.30 -8.80
N GLU A 104 -9.20 -7.36 -9.11
CA GLU A 104 -9.33 -6.81 -10.46
C GLU A 104 -8.06 -6.04 -10.88
N VAL A 105 -7.40 -5.33 -9.94
CA VAL A 105 -6.11 -4.70 -10.23
C VAL A 105 -5.04 -5.75 -10.54
N VAL A 106 -4.96 -6.84 -9.78
CA VAL A 106 -4.01 -7.94 -10.07
C VAL A 106 -4.22 -8.49 -11.48
N GLU A 107 -5.49 -8.72 -11.88
CA GLU A 107 -5.81 -9.20 -13.24
C GLU A 107 -5.37 -8.21 -14.33
N ILE A 108 -5.65 -6.92 -14.14
CA ILE A 108 -5.25 -5.87 -15.10
C ILE A 108 -3.73 -5.83 -15.25
N LEU A 109 -3.00 -5.94 -14.15
CA LEU A 109 -1.53 -5.86 -14.15
C LEU A 109 -0.84 -7.03 -14.85
N GLN A 110 -1.55 -8.13 -15.15
CA GLN A 110 -1.01 -9.19 -16.03
C GLN A 110 -0.61 -8.67 -17.42
N ASN A 111 -1.25 -7.59 -17.89
CA ASN A 111 -0.92 -6.91 -19.13
C ASN A 111 0.11 -5.78 -18.96
N HIS A 112 0.60 -5.54 -17.76
CA HIS A 112 1.53 -4.47 -17.38
C HIS A 112 2.68 -5.02 -16.51
N PRO A 113 3.54 -5.91 -17.06
CA PRO A 113 4.49 -6.72 -16.26
C PRO A 113 5.57 -5.92 -15.54
N ASN A 114 5.73 -4.63 -15.87
CA ASN A 114 6.66 -3.71 -15.21
C ASN A 114 5.98 -2.84 -14.12
N VAL A 115 4.70 -3.09 -13.80
CA VAL A 115 3.97 -2.38 -12.76
C VAL A 115 3.51 -3.35 -11.69
N GLU A 116 3.78 -3.05 -10.42
CA GLU A 116 3.42 -3.89 -9.29
C GLU A 116 2.35 -3.23 -8.40
N LEU A 117 1.44 -4.06 -7.87
CA LEU A 117 0.42 -3.63 -6.92
C LEU A 117 0.96 -3.66 -5.49
N ILE A 118 0.76 -2.58 -4.77
CA ILE A 118 0.97 -2.50 -3.32
C ILE A 118 -0.38 -2.49 -2.61
N TRP A 119 -0.62 -3.49 -1.77
CA TRP A 119 -1.66 -3.43 -0.74
C TRP A 119 -1.23 -2.44 0.33
N ALA A 120 -1.75 -1.23 0.27
CA ALA A 120 -1.35 -0.17 1.18
C ALA A 120 -2.33 -0.04 2.36
N SER A 121 -1.82 0.50 3.46
CA SER A 121 -2.62 0.83 4.65
C SER A 121 -3.33 -0.39 5.30
N PRO A 122 -2.68 -1.56 5.47
CA PRO A 122 -3.30 -2.71 6.12
C PRO A 122 -3.66 -2.36 7.58
N ARG A 123 -4.74 -2.98 8.09
CA ARG A 123 -5.26 -2.75 9.43
C ARG A 123 -4.96 -3.90 10.40
N GLU A 124 -4.86 -5.11 9.87
CA GLU A 124 -4.71 -6.33 10.67
C GLU A 124 -3.86 -7.39 9.97
N LEU A 125 -3.47 -8.42 10.72
CA LEU A 125 -2.66 -9.51 10.19
C LEU A 125 -3.36 -10.25 9.04
N TYR A 126 -4.69 -10.37 9.09
CA TYR A 126 -5.45 -11.08 8.05
C TYR A 126 -5.30 -10.43 6.67
N ASN A 127 -4.99 -9.13 6.59
CA ASN A 127 -4.71 -8.48 5.30
C ASN A 127 -3.50 -9.08 4.58
N VAL A 128 -2.53 -9.64 5.31
CA VAL A 128 -1.40 -10.36 4.70
C VAL A 128 -1.89 -11.62 4.00
N VAL A 129 -2.80 -12.37 4.65
CA VAL A 129 -3.41 -13.57 4.05
C VAL A 129 -4.27 -13.22 2.83
N GLN A 130 -5.05 -12.13 2.92
CA GLN A 130 -5.85 -11.64 1.80
C GLN A 130 -4.98 -11.22 0.61
N ALA A 131 -3.91 -10.44 0.85
CA ALA A 131 -2.98 -10.02 -0.20
C ALA A 131 -2.30 -11.22 -0.87
N ASP A 132 -1.85 -12.21 -0.11
CA ASP A 132 -1.24 -13.43 -0.61
C ASP A 132 -2.24 -14.25 -1.44
N SER A 133 -3.47 -14.40 -0.96
CA SER A 133 -4.50 -15.23 -1.61
C SER A 133 -4.90 -14.74 -3.01
N ILE A 134 -4.77 -13.44 -3.28
CA ILE A 134 -5.08 -12.84 -4.59
C ILE A 134 -3.85 -12.64 -5.48
N GLY A 135 -2.66 -12.99 -5.00
CA GLY A 135 -1.41 -12.77 -5.72
C GLY A 135 -0.99 -11.29 -5.78
N CYS A 136 -1.32 -10.50 -4.75
CA CYS A 136 -0.83 -9.12 -4.65
C CYS A 136 0.70 -9.12 -4.51
N HIS A 137 1.37 -8.26 -5.26
CA HIS A 137 2.84 -8.27 -5.36
C HIS A 137 3.51 -7.86 -4.04
N ILE A 138 2.97 -6.82 -3.39
CA ILE A 138 3.58 -6.21 -2.21
C ILE A 138 2.48 -5.83 -1.21
N ILE A 139 2.76 -5.98 0.09
CA ILE A 139 1.95 -5.41 1.16
C ILE A 139 2.83 -4.56 2.07
N THR A 140 2.40 -3.35 2.40
CA THR A 140 3.03 -2.57 3.47
C THR A 140 2.59 -3.12 4.83
N ALA A 141 3.52 -3.34 5.75
CA ALA A 141 3.19 -3.85 7.07
C ALA A 141 3.89 -3.04 8.16
N THR A 142 3.12 -2.61 9.16
CA THR A 142 3.67 -1.97 10.35
C THR A 142 4.36 -2.99 11.23
N ASN A 143 5.24 -2.53 12.13
CA ASN A 143 5.87 -3.39 13.13
C ASN A 143 4.84 -4.21 13.94
N ASN A 144 3.67 -3.63 14.22
CA ASN A 144 2.63 -4.31 14.98
C ASN A 144 2.01 -5.48 14.21
N ILE A 145 1.87 -5.36 12.89
CA ILE A 145 1.42 -6.45 12.02
C ILE A 145 2.53 -7.52 11.92
N LEU A 146 3.78 -7.10 11.68
CA LEU A 146 4.92 -8.02 11.59
C LEU A 146 5.11 -8.86 12.86
N LYS A 147 4.95 -8.27 14.05
CA LYS A 147 5.03 -8.99 15.33
C LYS A 147 3.95 -10.07 15.48
N LYS A 148 2.84 -9.95 14.76
CA LYS A 148 1.74 -10.94 14.78
C LYS A 148 1.94 -12.08 13.77
N LEU A 149 2.88 -11.99 12.82
CA LEU A 149 3.11 -13.06 11.83
C LEU A 149 3.28 -14.46 12.44
N PRO A 150 3.99 -14.65 13.59
CA PRO A 150 4.12 -15.95 14.21
C PRO A 150 2.79 -16.56 14.71
N THR A 151 1.70 -15.78 14.75
CA THR A 151 0.38 -16.28 15.14
C THR A 151 -0.43 -16.84 13.97
N LEU A 152 0.08 -16.73 12.74
CA LEU A 152 -0.58 -17.35 11.58
C LEU A 152 -0.71 -18.86 11.77
N GLY A 153 -1.93 -19.37 11.52
CA GLY A 153 -2.24 -20.79 11.65
C GLY A 153 -2.34 -21.30 13.10
N LYS A 154 -2.32 -20.42 14.10
CA LYS A 154 -2.47 -20.81 15.49
C LYS A 154 -3.80 -21.51 15.73
N ASP A 155 -3.77 -22.62 16.49
CA ASP A 155 -4.99 -23.30 16.92
C ASP A 155 -5.90 -22.38 17.73
N LEU A 156 -7.16 -22.24 17.31
CA LEU A 156 -8.09 -21.28 17.91
C LEU A 156 -8.52 -21.68 19.33
N THR A 157 -8.56 -22.99 19.65
CA THR A 157 -8.87 -23.48 21.00
C THR A 157 -7.75 -23.11 21.95
N GLN A 158 -6.52 -23.32 21.54
CA GLN A 158 -5.34 -22.90 22.31
C GLN A 158 -5.28 -21.38 22.46
N PHE A 159 -5.61 -20.63 21.41
CA PHE A 159 -5.62 -19.16 21.44
C PHE A 159 -6.72 -18.64 22.39
N SER A 160 -7.89 -19.29 22.41
CA SER A 160 -8.96 -19.01 23.38
C SER A 160 -8.48 -19.22 24.81
N LEU A 161 -7.85 -20.37 25.11
CA LEU A 161 -7.31 -20.66 26.44
C LEU A 161 -6.27 -19.63 26.91
N GLU A 162 -5.38 -19.23 26.04
CA GLU A 162 -4.39 -18.18 26.33
C GLU A 162 -5.06 -16.83 26.64
N THR A 163 -6.14 -16.50 25.91
CA THR A 163 -6.92 -15.28 26.16
C THR A 163 -7.59 -15.33 27.53
N VAL A 164 -8.18 -16.48 27.92
CA VAL A 164 -8.75 -16.68 29.24
C VAL A 164 -7.70 -16.52 30.37
N LYS A 165 -6.51 -17.11 30.15
CA LYS A 165 -5.40 -16.94 31.08
C LYS A 165 -4.98 -15.49 31.25
N MET A 166 -4.84 -14.78 30.12
CA MET A 166 -4.51 -13.35 30.11
C MET A 166 -5.53 -12.54 30.91
N PHE A 167 -6.84 -12.77 30.74
CA PHE A 167 -7.86 -12.07 31.51
C PHE A 167 -7.77 -12.34 33.00
N TYR A 168 -7.51 -13.60 33.40
CA TYR A 168 -7.33 -13.98 34.78
C TYR A 168 -6.11 -13.30 35.42
N ASP A 169 -4.99 -13.33 34.72
CA ASP A 169 -3.73 -12.74 35.18
C ASP A 169 -3.86 -11.20 35.30
N ASP A 170 -4.46 -10.54 34.31
CA ASP A 170 -4.71 -9.09 34.34
C ASP A 170 -5.62 -8.68 35.51
N ALA A 171 -6.72 -9.41 35.71
CA ALA A 171 -7.65 -9.15 36.82
C ALA A 171 -6.98 -9.38 38.18
N THR A 172 -6.19 -10.44 38.31
CA THR A 172 -5.44 -10.76 39.54
C THR A 172 -4.40 -9.69 39.85
N GLN A 173 -3.65 -9.25 38.82
CA GLN A 173 -2.64 -8.20 38.99
C GLN A 173 -3.27 -6.84 39.31
N ALA A 174 -4.46 -6.55 38.77
CA ALA A 174 -5.21 -5.33 39.06
C ALA A 174 -5.88 -5.37 40.49
N GLY A 175 -5.91 -6.52 41.16
CA GLY A 175 -6.52 -6.68 42.48
C GLY A 175 -8.04 -6.58 42.47
N TYR A 176 -8.71 -6.90 41.33
CA TYR A 176 -10.17 -6.91 41.29
C TYR A 176 -10.76 -7.99 42.20
N SER A 177 -11.77 -7.58 42.98
CA SER A 177 -12.63 -8.48 43.78
C SER A 177 -14.08 -8.06 43.62
N ILE A 178 -14.96 -9.04 43.54
CA ILE A 178 -16.43 -8.85 43.53
C ILE A 178 -16.99 -9.39 44.85
#